data_40be5b7e7d410f73e9e2f8fdae267d8f
#
_entry.id   40be5b7e7d410f73e9e2f8fdae267d8f
#
_cell.length_a   1.000
_cell.length_b   1.000
_cell.length_c   1.000
_cell.angle_alpha   90.00
_cell.angle_beta   90.00
_cell.angle_gamma   90.00
#
_symmetry.space_group_name_H-M   'P 1'
#
loop_
_entity.id
_entity.type
_entity.pdbx_description
1 polymer ?
#
loop_
_entity_poly.entity_id
_entity_poly.type
_entity_poly.pdbx_seq_one_letter_code
_entity_poly.pdbx_strand_id
1 'polypeptide(L)'
;LFLKDWIERWLDKIHERSAEEQQLVREQDVSSIKSAIEPFKTQVKDLNEQIIKLREGQSENKESFRQEVSKVIDQTNKIGADAKNLTTALKGDSKTQGAWGEMILEKTLEESGLRKEQDYELQKSFRDDQGNLLIPDAIIYLPGDRNIIIDSKVSLKAYTKYINSDDPDSKAKAEKEHVKSLKDHMKGLGEKGYKNIDEINSPDYVLIFVPLESALSLALNSDWDIQRIAAQRQMGFVTPTNLIAILRMAESLWKLDAQNENAAKIAQRAGHLIDKFSGLDTDLSNIGKYIKLANKSFEAADNKLSSGKGNLFDQMKELQDLGAKSKKLISNKK
;
A
#
# COMPACT_ATOMS: atom_id res chain seq x y z
N LEU A 1 62.57 -57.15 -2.51
CA LEU A 1 61.11 -57.53 -2.45
C LEU A 1 60.37 -56.70 -1.41
N PHE A 2 60.88 -56.57 -0.16
CA PHE A 2 60.19 -55.85 0.94
C PHE A 2 59.95 -54.36 0.69
N LEU A 3 60.85 -53.67 0.02
CA LEU A 3 60.76 -52.23 -0.21
C LEU A 3 59.69 -51.87 -1.27
N LYS A 4 59.51 -52.75 -2.23
CA LYS A 4 58.54 -52.59 -3.31
C LYS A 4 57.10 -52.71 -2.81
N ASP A 5 56.84 -53.73 -2.00
CA ASP A 5 55.56 -53.98 -1.35
C ASP A 5 55.15 -52.83 -0.36
N TRP A 6 56.16 -52.22 0.29
CA TRP A 6 55.95 -51.12 1.20
C TRP A 6 55.60 -49.81 0.44
N ILE A 7 56.28 -49.57 -0.70
CA ILE A 7 55.98 -48.37 -1.52
C ILE A 7 54.64 -48.50 -2.20
N GLU A 8 54.24 -49.67 -2.69
CA GLU A 8 52.90 -49.87 -3.27
C GLU A 8 51.84 -49.70 -2.26
N ARG A 9 51.92 -50.24 -1.07
CA ARG A 9 50.94 -50.02 0.04
C ARG A 9 50.90 -48.58 0.54
N TRP A 10 51.99 -47.87 0.46
CA TRP A 10 52.05 -46.45 0.87
C TRP A 10 51.42 -45.56 -0.20
N LEU A 11 51.64 -45.83 -1.47
CA LEU A 11 50.98 -45.15 -2.58
C LEU A 11 49.48 -45.41 -2.62
N ASP A 12 49.03 -46.63 -2.39
CA ASP A 12 47.62 -46.96 -2.30
C ASP A 12 46.96 -46.18 -1.14
N LYS A 13 47.63 -46.10 -0.02
CA LYS A 13 47.14 -45.34 1.16
C LYS A 13 47.06 -43.83 0.93
N ILE A 14 47.95 -43.27 0.12
CA ILE A 14 47.91 -41.86 -0.28
C ILE A 14 46.76 -41.63 -1.28
N HIS A 15 46.57 -42.55 -2.23
CA HIS A 15 45.47 -42.45 -3.19
C HIS A 15 44.08 -42.55 -2.51
N GLU A 16 43.93 -43.46 -1.56
CA GLU A 16 42.72 -43.60 -0.77
C GLU A 16 42.44 -42.35 0.06
N ARG A 17 43.45 -41.80 0.79
CA ARG A 17 43.29 -40.56 1.55
C ARG A 17 42.95 -39.34 0.70
N SER A 18 43.59 -39.22 -0.48
CA SER A 18 43.35 -38.14 -1.42
C SER A 18 41.92 -38.22 -2.01
N ALA A 19 41.42 -39.42 -2.26
CA ALA A 19 40.04 -39.61 -2.74
C ALA A 19 39.01 -39.33 -1.66
N GLU A 20 39.26 -39.77 -0.42
CA GLU A 20 38.39 -39.49 0.72
C GLU A 20 38.35 -37.98 1.09
N GLU A 21 39.53 -37.33 1.12
CA GLU A 21 39.57 -35.86 1.37
C GLU A 21 38.86 -35.05 0.27
N GLN A 22 39.04 -35.45 -1.01
CA GLN A 22 38.33 -34.80 -2.11
C GLN A 22 36.82 -35.05 -2.08
N GLN A 23 36.36 -36.19 -1.60
CA GLN A 23 34.94 -36.48 -1.45
C GLN A 23 34.33 -35.71 -0.26
N LEU A 24 35.05 -35.63 0.86
CA LEU A 24 34.64 -34.82 2.02
C LEU A 24 34.56 -33.35 1.70
N VAL A 25 35.51 -32.77 0.98
CA VAL A 25 35.49 -31.37 0.53
C VAL A 25 34.32 -31.14 -0.43
N ARG A 26 34.05 -32.07 -1.36
CA ARG A 26 32.87 -31.95 -2.24
C ARG A 26 31.54 -32.01 -1.51
N GLU A 27 31.39 -32.86 -0.51
CA GLU A 27 30.17 -32.96 0.30
C GLU A 27 30.00 -31.74 1.20
N GLN A 28 31.10 -31.20 1.74
CA GLN A 28 31.08 -29.96 2.55
C GLN A 28 30.72 -28.72 1.72
N ASP A 29 31.28 -28.58 0.51
CA ASP A 29 30.96 -27.46 -0.38
C ASP A 29 29.52 -27.51 -0.88
N VAL A 30 29.02 -28.68 -1.25
CA VAL A 30 27.63 -28.88 -1.67
C VAL A 30 26.68 -28.67 -0.48
N SER A 31 27.05 -29.10 0.71
CA SER A 31 26.28 -28.88 1.95
C SER A 31 26.26 -27.42 2.32
N SER A 32 27.38 -26.71 2.20
CA SER A 32 27.46 -25.25 2.48
C SER A 32 26.65 -24.43 1.50
N ILE A 33 26.65 -24.78 0.23
CA ILE A 33 25.81 -24.13 -0.81
C ILE A 33 24.33 -24.44 -0.54
N LYS A 34 23.99 -25.67 -0.21
CA LYS A 34 22.61 -26.04 0.15
C LYS A 34 22.11 -25.29 1.38
N SER A 35 22.90 -25.19 2.44
CA SER A 35 22.55 -24.46 3.66
C SER A 35 22.45 -22.95 3.44
N ALA A 36 23.20 -22.38 2.50
CA ALA A 36 23.09 -20.97 2.12
C ALA A 36 21.84 -20.67 1.27
N ILE A 37 21.34 -21.64 0.52
CA ILE A 37 20.15 -21.49 -0.36
C ILE A 37 18.84 -21.76 0.39
N GLU A 38 18.81 -22.62 1.40
CA GLU A 38 17.60 -23.01 2.14
C GLU A 38 16.88 -21.82 2.82
N PRO A 39 17.56 -20.82 3.44
CA PRO A 39 16.90 -19.62 3.96
C PRO A 39 16.21 -18.81 2.85
N PHE A 40 16.79 -18.73 1.66
CA PHE A 40 16.19 -18.01 0.52
C PHE A 40 14.95 -18.71 0.01
N LYS A 41 14.96 -20.02 -0.07
CA LYS A 41 13.80 -20.82 -0.47
C LYS A 41 12.64 -20.68 0.51
N THR A 42 12.94 -20.60 1.80
CA THR A 42 11.95 -20.33 2.85
C THR A 42 11.38 -18.93 2.70
N GLN A 43 12.21 -17.90 2.51
CA GLN A 43 11.76 -16.52 2.30
C GLN A 43 10.87 -16.35 1.05
N VAL A 44 11.19 -17.02 -0.05
CA VAL A 44 10.36 -17.01 -1.28
C VAL A 44 9.02 -17.70 -1.03
N LYS A 45 9.01 -18.77 -0.23
CA LYS A 45 7.78 -19.45 0.16
C LYS A 45 6.91 -18.57 1.05
N ASP A 46 7.50 -17.93 2.05
CA ASP A 46 6.80 -17.00 2.95
C ASP A 46 6.24 -15.79 2.19
N LEU A 47 6.98 -15.26 1.23
CA LEU A 47 6.52 -14.17 0.36
C LEU A 47 5.31 -14.61 -0.47
N ASN A 48 5.33 -15.82 -1.01
CA ASN A 48 4.20 -16.37 -1.78
C ASN A 48 2.97 -16.60 -0.91
N GLU A 49 3.15 -17.08 0.32
CA GLU A 49 2.06 -17.21 1.30
C GLU A 49 1.48 -15.84 1.72
N GLN A 50 2.31 -14.82 1.86
CA GLN A 50 1.85 -13.44 2.12
C GLN A 50 1.05 -12.88 0.94
N ILE A 51 1.46 -13.13 -0.30
CA ILE A 51 0.72 -12.74 -1.51
C ILE A 51 -0.64 -13.44 -1.59
N ILE A 52 -0.71 -14.71 -1.21
CA ILE A 52 -1.97 -15.46 -1.15
C ILE A 52 -2.90 -14.90 -0.06
N LYS A 53 -2.38 -14.62 1.14
CA LYS A 53 -3.13 -14.00 2.24
C LYS A 53 -3.63 -12.59 1.90
N LEU A 54 -2.87 -11.80 1.15
CA LEU A 54 -3.32 -10.49 0.63
C LEU A 54 -4.50 -10.64 -0.36
N ARG A 55 -4.53 -11.72 -1.13
CA ARG A 55 -5.66 -12.03 -2.03
C ARG A 55 -6.91 -12.53 -1.29
N GLU A 56 -6.74 -13.31 -0.24
CA GLU A 56 -7.85 -13.85 0.57
C GLU A 56 -8.45 -12.76 1.47
N GLY A 57 -7.66 -11.82 1.99
CA GLY A 57 -8.11 -10.69 2.81
C GLY A 57 -9.09 -9.73 2.11
N GLN A 58 -9.22 -9.80 0.78
CA GLN A 58 -10.24 -9.03 0.04
C GLN A 58 -11.68 -9.53 0.30
N SER A 59 -11.86 -10.77 0.74
CA SER A 59 -13.18 -11.34 1.05
C SER A 59 -13.66 -10.98 2.47
N GLU A 60 -12.77 -10.92 3.45
CA GLU A 60 -13.09 -10.58 4.84
C GLU A 60 -13.40 -9.07 5.03
N ASN A 61 -12.85 -8.21 4.19
CA ASN A 61 -13.12 -6.76 4.22
C ASN A 61 -14.59 -6.39 3.99
N LYS A 62 -15.37 -7.22 3.31
CA LYS A 62 -16.78 -6.95 3.02
C LYS A 62 -17.69 -7.04 4.26
N GLU A 63 -17.42 -7.98 5.15
CA GLU A 63 -18.21 -8.19 6.36
C GLU A 63 -17.81 -7.19 7.46
N SER A 64 -16.50 -6.93 7.61
CA SER A 64 -15.97 -5.89 8.47
C SER A 64 -16.51 -4.50 8.10
N PHE A 65 -16.57 -4.18 6.81
CA PHE A 65 -17.14 -2.94 6.29
C PHE A 65 -18.64 -2.78 6.65
N ARG A 66 -19.43 -3.86 6.54
CA ARG A 66 -20.85 -3.83 6.95
C ARG A 66 -21.04 -3.57 8.44
N GLN A 67 -20.20 -4.18 9.27
CA GLN A 67 -20.26 -3.98 10.73
C GLN A 67 -19.82 -2.57 11.13
N GLU A 68 -18.82 -2.00 10.45
CA GLU A 68 -18.39 -0.61 10.66
C GLU A 68 -19.48 0.40 10.25
N VAL A 69 -20.11 0.21 9.10
CA VAL A 69 -21.22 1.03 8.65
C VAL A 69 -22.39 0.98 9.63
N SER A 70 -22.71 -0.19 10.18
CA SER A 70 -23.78 -0.32 11.19
C SER A 70 -23.47 0.45 12.47
N LYS A 71 -22.24 0.37 13.00
CA LYS A 71 -21.82 1.15 14.18
C LYS A 71 -21.86 2.65 13.94
N VAL A 72 -21.51 3.07 12.74
CA VAL A 72 -21.58 4.49 12.34
C VAL A 72 -23.01 5.00 12.35
N ILE A 73 -23.97 4.24 11.83
CA ILE A 73 -25.39 4.60 11.86
C ILE A 73 -25.87 4.79 13.30
N ASP A 74 -25.48 3.94 14.24
CA ASP A 74 -25.89 4.04 15.66
C ASP A 74 -25.25 5.25 16.36
N GLN A 75 -24.02 5.59 16.09
CA GLN A 75 -23.35 6.78 16.63
C GLN A 75 -23.97 8.08 16.07
N THR A 76 -24.33 8.07 14.80
CA THR A 76 -24.87 9.24 14.11
C THR A 76 -26.30 9.56 14.55
N ASN A 77 -27.09 8.55 14.93
CA ASN A 77 -28.41 8.76 15.52
C ASN A 77 -28.33 9.56 16.82
N LYS A 78 -27.24 9.48 17.59
CA LYS A 78 -26.99 10.30 18.77
C LYS A 78 -26.74 11.78 18.44
N ILE A 79 -25.90 12.03 17.41
CA ILE A 79 -25.60 13.41 16.95
C ILE A 79 -26.88 14.08 16.43
N GLY A 80 -27.72 13.36 15.70
CA GLY A 80 -29.01 13.86 15.20
C GLY A 80 -29.97 14.22 16.31
N ALA A 81 -30.00 13.49 17.42
CA ALA A 81 -30.83 13.80 18.59
C ALA A 81 -30.34 15.06 19.32
N ASP A 82 -29.03 15.20 19.51
CA ASP A 82 -28.43 16.39 20.14
C ASP A 82 -28.63 17.63 19.28
N ALA A 83 -28.49 17.52 17.96
CA ALA A 83 -28.78 18.61 17.03
C ALA A 83 -30.24 19.09 17.08
N LYS A 84 -31.20 18.17 17.24
CA LYS A 84 -32.62 18.50 17.36
C LYS A 84 -32.93 19.27 18.64
N ASN A 85 -32.34 18.90 19.76
CA ASN A 85 -32.53 19.55 21.05
C ASN A 85 -31.95 20.97 21.05
N LEU A 86 -30.82 21.20 20.41
CA LEU A 86 -30.13 22.48 20.35
C LEU A 86 -30.85 23.49 19.42
N THR A 87 -31.50 23.02 18.36
CA THR A 87 -32.26 23.86 17.41
C THR A 87 -33.39 24.59 18.12
N THR A 88 -33.96 23.98 19.14
CA THR A 88 -35.00 24.61 19.97
C THR A 88 -34.44 25.73 20.88
N ALA A 89 -33.16 25.61 21.25
CA ALA A 89 -32.45 26.59 22.09
C ALA A 89 -31.88 27.78 21.30
N LEU A 90 -31.58 27.63 20.01
CA LEU A 90 -31.02 28.65 19.13
C LEU A 90 -32.10 29.52 18.46
N LYS A 91 -33.00 30.08 19.24
CA LYS A 91 -34.02 31.00 18.74
C LYS A 91 -33.39 32.35 18.33
N GLY A 92 -33.29 32.59 16.99
CA GLY A 92 -33.34 33.92 16.44
C GLY A 92 -32.14 34.51 15.74
N ASP A 93 -30.88 34.13 15.95
CA ASP A 93 -29.75 34.78 15.27
C ASP A 93 -29.13 33.90 14.19
N SER A 94 -29.07 34.46 12.93
CA SER A 94 -28.50 33.70 11.80
C SER A 94 -26.99 33.49 11.90
N LYS A 95 -26.28 34.37 12.63
CA LYS A 95 -24.83 34.23 12.81
C LYS A 95 -24.50 33.08 13.76
N THR A 96 -25.31 32.93 14.81
CA THR A 96 -25.22 31.81 15.77
C THR A 96 -25.58 30.47 15.10
N GLN A 97 -26.60 30.47 14.21
CA GLN A 97 -26.98 29.27 13.43
C GLN A 97 -25.86 28.85 12.44
N GLY A 98 -25.18 29.82 11.81
CA GLY A 98 -24.05 29.55 10.93
C GLY A 98 -22.89 28.93 11.70
N ALA A 99 -22.44 29.57 12.78
CA ALA A 99 -21.34 29.03 13.61
C ALA A 99 -21.66 27.65 14.20
N TRP A 100 -22.95 27.42 14.56
CA TRP A 100 -23.36 26.09 15.00
C TRP A 100 -23.30 25.04 13.89
N GLY A 101 -23.70 25.36 12.65
CA GLY A 101 -23.59 24.47 11.51
C GLY A 101 -22.14 24.09 11.21
N GLU A 102 -21.22 25.07 11.27
CA GLU A 102 -19.78 24.84 11.11
C GLU A 102 -19.23 23.94 12.23
N MET A 103 -19.64 24.14 13.49
CA MET A 103 -19.24 23.26 14.61
C MET A 103 -19.73 21.82 14.44
N ILE A 104 -20.97 21.61 13.97
CA ILE A 104 -21.51 20.27 13.71
C ILE A 104 -20.73 19.61 12.55
N LEU A 105 -20.37 20.36 11.51
CA LEU A 105 -19.53 19.87 10.42
C LEU A 105 -18.16 19.44 10.93
N GLU A 106 -17.48 20.28 11.71
CA GLU A 106 -16.16 19.97 12.30
C GLU A 106 -16.24 18.70 13.15
N LYS A 107 -17.22 18.60 14.06
CA LYS A 107 -17.43 17.41 14.87
C LYS A 107 -17.71 16.16 14.04
N THR A 108 -18.48 16.29 12.96
CA THR A 108 -18.77 15.19 12.03
C THR A 108 -17.49 14.70 11.33
N LEU A 109 -16.62 15.62 10.93
CA LEU A 109 -15.33 15.31 10.32
C LEU A 109 -14.36 14.64 11.32
N GLU A 110 -14.29 15.13 12.56
CA GLU A 110 -13.49 14.51 13.62
C GLU A 110 -13.94 13.08 13.92
N GLU A 111 -15.25 12.84 13.99
CA GLU A 111 -15.79 11.49 14.26
C GLU A 111 -15.74 10.54 13.04
N SER A 112 -15.43 11.05 11.86
CA SER A 112 -15.34 10.24 10.64
C SER A 112 -14.15 9.27 10.64
N GLY A 113 -13.11 9.55 11.43
CA GLY A 113 -11.85 8.81 11.46
C GLY A 113 -10.78 9.39 10.51
N LEU A 114 -11.09 10.46 9.79
CA LEU A 114 -10.13 11.19 8.95
C LEU A 114 -9.19 12.05 9.80
N ARG A 115 -7.98 12.25 9.32
CA ARG A 115 -6.93 13.01 10.00
C ARG A 115 -6.96 14.47 9.54
N LYS A 116 -7.14 15.38 10.48
CA LYS A 116 -7.07 16.82 10.22
C LYS A 116 -5.70 17.18 9.64
N GLU A 117 -5.65 18.11 8.69
CA GLU A 117 -4.46 18.59 7.99
C GLU A 117 -3.79 17.57 7.05
N GLN A 118 -4.28 16.33 6.98
CA GLN A 118 -3.81 15.31 6.06
C GLN A 118 -4.91 14.85 5.10
N ASP A 119 -6.03 14.40 5.64
CA ASP A 119 -7.14 13.85 4.87
C ASP A 119 -8.23 14.92 4.65
N TYR A 120 -8.30 15.94 5.53
CA TYR A 120 -9.17 17.11 5.37
C TYR A 120 -8.59 18.37 6.02
N GLU A 121 -8.99 19.53 5.53
CA GLU A 121 -8.71 20.83 6.12
C GLU A 121 -9.98 21.65 6.25
N LEU A 122 -10.05 22.52 7.30
CA LEU A 122 -11.15 23.43 7.55
C LEU A 122 -10.75 24.84 7.16
N GLN A 123 -11.70 25.61 6.58
CA GLN A 123 -11.57 27.03 6.27
C GLN A 123 -10.26 27.43 5.57
N LYS A 124 -9.71 26.52 4.76
CA LYS A 124 -8.52 26.80 3.95
C LYS A 124 -8.86 27.83 2.88
N SER A 125 -8.02 28.84 2.75
CA SER A 125 -8.18 29.88 1.74
C SER A 125 -7.49 29.52 0.45
N PHE A 126 -8.18 29.67 -0.67
CA PHE A 126 -7.68 29.49 -2.03
C PHE A 126 -7.89 30.75 -2.85
N ARG A 127 -7.23 30.84 -3.99
CA ARG A 127 -7.50 31.88 -4.99
C ARG A 127 -8.00 31.24 -6.27
N ASP A 128 -9.03 31.85 -6.87
CA ASP A 128 -9.46 31.45 -8.22
C ASP A 128 -8.55 32.07 -9.30
N ASP A 129 -8.75 31.68 -10.56
CA ASP A 129 -8.01 32.20 -11.73
C ASP A 129 -8.11 33.73 -11.87
N GLN A 130 -9.09 34.38 -11.22
CA GLN A 130 -9.29 35.81 -11.22
C GLN A 130 -8.65 36.50 -10.01
N GLY A 131 -8.03 35.72 -9.11
CA GLY A 131 -7.42 36.20 -7.86
C GLY A 131 -8.41 36.42 -6.72
N ASN A 132 -9.70 36.05 -6.85
CA ASN A 132 -10.67 36.16 -5.77
C ASN A 132 -10.37 35.13 -4.68
N LEU A 133 -10.56 35.54 -3.43
CA LEU A 133 -10.37 34.66 -2.27
C LEU A 133 -11.59 33.76 -2.08
N LEU A 134 -11.36 32.46 -2.08
CA LEU A 134 -12.36 31.42 -1.83
C LEU A 134 -12.01 30.68 -0.55
N ILE A 135 -12.96 30.58 0.36
CA ILE A 135 -12.79 29.88 1.65
C ILE A 135 -13.97 28.91 1.82
N PRO A 136 -13.81 27.63 1.42
CA PRO A 136 -14.78 26.60 1.74
C PRO A 136 -14.76 26.27 3.24
N ASP A 137 -15.87 25.80 3.80
CA ASP A 137 -15.92 25.43 5.21
C ASP A 137 -15.08 24.18 5.49
N ALA A 138 -15.02 23.23 4.56
CA ALA A 138 -14.07 22.11 4.58
C ALA A 138 -13.69 21.67 3.18
N ILE A 139 -12.48 21.11 3.05
CA ILE A 139 -12.01 20.37 1.89
C ILE A 139 -11.55 18.99 2.33
N ILE A 140 -11.89 17.97 1.56
CA ILE A 140 -11.49 16.58 1.78
C ILE A 140 -10.63 16.16 0.59
N TYR A 141 -9.44 15.65 0.88
CA TYR A 141 -8.52 15.13 -0.11
C TYR A 141 -8.81 13.65 -0.36
N LEU A 142 -8.99 13.24 -1.61
CA LEU A 142 -9.21 11.84 -2.00
C LEU A 142 -7.99 11.28 -2.74
N PRO A 143 -7.81 9.95 -2.81
CA PRO A 143 -6.77 9.35 -3.62
C PRO A 143 -6.86 9.78 -5.09
N GLY A 144 -5.68 9.89 -5.75
CA GLY A 144 -5.61 10.30 -7.15
C GLY A 144 -5.88 11.78 -7.39
N ASP A 145 -5.44 12.63 -6.46
CA ASP A 145 -5.53 14.11 -6.52
C ASP A 145 -6.96 14.63 -6.71
N ARG A 146 -7.95 13.89 -6.24
CA ARG A 146 -9.37 14.29 -6.26
C ARG A 146 -9.74 14.98 -4.95
N ASN A 147 -10.66 15.93 -5.02
CA ASN A 147 -11.05 16.72 -3.87
C ASN A 147 -12.56 16.86 -3.79
N ILE A 148 -13.08 16.94 -2.57
CA ILE A 148 -14.47 17.26 -2.29
C ILE A 148 -14.50 18.52 -1.43
N ILE A 149 -15.29 19.52 -1.86
CA ILE A 149 -15.56 20.72 -1.09
C ILE A 149 -16.86 20.54 -0.33
N ILE A 150 -16.88 20.98 0.94
CA ILE A 150 -18.10 21.07 1.76
C ILE A 150 -18.34 22.52 2.15
N ASP A 151 -19.57 22.98 1.94
CA ASP A 151 -20.05 24.30 2.40
C ASP A 151 -21.30 24.12 3.28
N SER A 152 -21.29 24.67 4.49
CA SER A 152 -22.31 24.43 5.54
C SER A 152 -23.28 25.58 5.76
N LYS A 153 -23.24 26.61 4.93
CA LYS A 153 -23.96 27.88 5.14
C LYS A 153 -25.45 27.85 4.83
N VAL A 154 -26.15 26.78 5.12
CA VAL A 154 -27.59 26.67 4.93
C VAL A 154 -28.33 27.38 6.04
N SER A 155 -29.19 28.34 5.67
CA SER A 155 -30.05 29.04 6.63
C SER A 155 -31.20 28.18 7.14
N LEU A 156 -31.32 28.00 8.44
CA LEU A 156 -32.38 27.25 9.09
C LEU A 156 -33.55 28.14 9.58
N LYS A 157 -33.50 29.45 9.30
CA LYS A 157 -34.56 30.41 9.80
C LYS A 157 -35.96 30.01 9.39
N ALA A 158 -36.16 29.69 8.12
CA ALA A 158 -37.46 29.30 7.59
C ALA A 158 -37.92 27.97 8.18
N TYR A 159 -36.95 26.98 8.30
CA TYR A 159 -37.23 25.71 8.95
C TYR A 159 -37.66 25.89 10.43
N THR A 160 -36.99 26.76 11.18
CA THR A 160 -37.37 27.08 12.57
C THR A 160 -38.76 27.71 12.67
N LYS A 161 -39.14 28.60 11.73
CA LYS A 161 -40.50 29.12 11.64
C LYS A 161 -41.52 28.02 11.38
N TYR A 162 -41.21 27.10 10.45
CA TYR A 162 -42.06 25.96 10.12
C TYR A 162 -42.40 25.11 11.35
N ILE A 163 -41.38 24.77 12.15
CA ILE A 163 -41.55 23.88 13.31
C ILE A 163 -42.33 24.60 14.45
N ASN A 164 -42.13 25.91 14.62
CA ASN A 164 -42.72 26.67 15.72
C ASN A 164 -44.07 27.26 15.36
N SER A 165 -44.60 27.08 14.16
CA SER A 165 -45.91 27.54 13.76
C SER A 165 -46.97 26.45 13.93
N ASP A 166 -48.10 26.76 14.54
CA ASP A 166 -49.25 25.85 14.59
C ASP A 166 -50.29 26.16 13.51
N ASP A 167 -50.20 27.34 12.90
CA ASP A 167 -51.10 27.80 11.85
C ASP A 167 -50.70 27.17 10.49
N PRO A 168 -51.63 26.48 9.79
CA PRO A 168 -51.35 25.81 8.52
C PRO A 168 -50.83 26.74 7.41
N ASP A 169 -51.32 27.94 7.30
CA ASP A 169 -50.92 28.90 6.28
C ASP A 169 -49.51 29.42 6.51
N SER A 170 -49.18 29.70 7.77
CA SER A 170 -47.82 30.07 8.20
C SER A 170 -46.83 28.94 7.99
N LYS A 171 -47.21 27.68 8.23
CA LYS A 171 -46.39 26.51 7.94
C LYS A 171 -46.09 26.40 6.44
N ALA A 172 -47.12 26.44 5.59
CA ALA A 172 -46.98 26.37 4.16
C ALA A 172 -46.08 27.47 3.57
N LYS A 173 -46.19 28.69 4.15
CA LYS A 173 -45.31 29.82 3.79
C LYS A 173 -43.87 29.56 4.19
N ALA A 174 -43.62 29.12 5.42
CA ALA A 174 -42.31 28.84 5.95
C ALA A 174 -41.62 27.68 5.21
N GLU A 175 -42.37 26.67 4.82
CA GLU A 175 -41.89 25.56 3.96
C GLU A 175 -41.38 26.06 2.61
N LYS A 176 -42.16 26.88 1.91
CA LYS A 176 -41.74 27.49 0.64
C LYS A 176 -40.53 28.41 0.80
N GLU A 177 -40.44 29.19 1.88
CA GLU A 177 -39.27 30.00 2.21
C GLU A 177 -38.04 29.14 2.45
N HIS A 178 -38.19 27.98 3.08
CA HIS A 178 -37.08 27.03 3.32
C HIS A 178 -36.57 26.44 2.03
N VAL A 179 -37.45 25.92 1.18
CA VAL A 179 -37.09 25.40 -0.17
C VAL A 179 -36.37 26.46 -0.99
N LYS A 180 -36.91 27.70 -0.99
CA LYS A 180 -36.24 28.81 -1.69
C LYS A 180 -34.87 29.11 -1.13
N SER A 181 -34.69 29.12 0.18
CA SER A 181 -33.38 29.35 0.81
C SER A 181 -32.33 28.33 0.38
N LEU A 182 -32.69 27.03 0.28
CA LEU A 182 -31.76 26.00 -0.24
C LEU A 182 -31.40 26.22 -1.73
N LYS A 183 -32.41 26.58 -2.55
CA LYS A 183 -32.18 26.88 -3.98
C LYS A 183 -31.27 28.09 -4.17
N ASP A 184 -31.51 29.16 -3.40
CA ASP A 184 -30.69 30.39 -3.47
C ASP A 184 -29.25 30.10 -3.02
N HIS A 185 -29.06 29.30 -1.98
CA HIS A 185 -27.74 28.86 -1.52
C HIS A 185 -26.99 28.01 -2.59
N MET A 186 -27.69 27.03 -3.15
CA MET A 186 -27.12 26.19 -4.24
C MET A 186 -26.73 27.05 -5.46
N LYS A 187 -27.54 28.06 -5.82
CA LYS A 187 -27.21 28.97 -6.90
C LYS A 187 -25.97 29.80 -6.57
N GLY A 188 -25.88 30.36 -5.37
CA GLY A 188 -24.73 31.13 -4.92
C GLY A 188 -23.43 30.33 -4.89
N LEU A 189 -23.51 29.05 -4.49
CA LEU A 189 -22.35 28.13 -4.54
C LEU A 189 -21.88 27.85 -5.96
N GLY A 190 -22.80 27.71 -6.90
CA GLY A 190 -22.46 27.55 -8.32
C GLY A 190 -21.76 28.75 -8.92
N GLU A 191 -22.00 29.95 -8.36
CA GLU A 191 -21.38 31.21 -8.76
C GLU A 191 -20.02 31.46 -8.09
N LYS A 192 -19.70 30.80 -6.95
CA LYS A 192 -18.45 30.95 -6.18
C LYS A 192 -17.19 30.45 -6.90
N GLY A 193 -17.32 29.77 -8.02
CA GLY A 193 -16.15 29.37 -8.83
C GLY A 193 -15.22 28.33 -8.19
N TYR A 194 -15.68 27.53 -7.22
CA TYR A 194 -14.89 26.45 -6.60
C TYR A 194 -14.29 25.46 -7.62
N LYS A 195 -14.86 25.39 -8.82
CA LYS A 195 -14.36 24.54 -9.91
C LYS A 195 -13.10 25.07 -10.57
N ASN A 196 -12.71 26.31 -10.31
CA ASN A 196 -11.60 27.01 -10.95
C ASN A 196 -10.46 27.29 -9.95
N ILE A 197 -10.28 26.41 -8.97
CA ILE A 197 -9.16 26.53 -8.03
C ILE A 197 -8.00 25.70 -8.56
N ASP A 198 -6.95 26.37 -9.06
CA ASP A 198 -5.76 25.72 -9.63
C ASP A 198 -4.97 24.90 -8.61
N GLU A 199 -4.98 25.32 -7.33
CA GLU A 199 -4.21 24.67 -6.26
C GLU A 199 -4.76 23.30 -5.85
N ILE A 200 -6.00 23.02 -6.16
CA ILE A 200 -6.66 21.74 -5.99
C ILE A 200 -7.24 21.35 -7.35
N ASN A 201 -6.81 20.20 -7.88
CA ASN A 201 -7.47 19.65 -9.08
C ASN A 201 -8.98 19.75 -8.89
N SER A 202 -9.64 20.47 -9.79
CA SER A 202 -11.06 20.87 -9.71
C SER A 202 -11.91 19.90 -8.92
N PRO A 203 -12.62 20.34 -7.87
CA PRO A 203 -13.37 19.42 -7.03
C PRO A 203 -14.39 18.67 -7.87
N ASP A 204 -14.38 17.35 -7.78
CA ASP A 204 -15.34 16.50 -8.49
C ASP A 204 -16.77 16.84 -8.08
N TYR A 205 -16.96 17.22 -6.80
CA TYR A 205 -18.25 17.52 -6.19
C TYR A 205 -18.15 18.60 -5.13
N VAL A 206 -19.19 19.43 -5.03
CA VAL A 206 -19.44 20.35 -3.91
C VAL A 206 -20.58 19.82 -3.07
N LEU A 207 -20.32 19.50 -1.80
CA LEU A 207 -21.32 19.02 -0.87
C LEU A 207 -21.89 20.16 -0.04
N ILE A 208 -23.21 20.28 -0.04
CA ILE A 208 -23.97 21.25 0.74
C ILE A 208 -24.36 20.58 2.05
N PHE A 209 -23.70 20.98 3.14
CA PHE A 209 -23.94 20.40 4.44
C PHE A 209 -25.17 21.02 5.11
N VAL A 210 -26.15 20.18 5.42
CA VAL A 210 -27.36 20.54 6.14
C VAL A 210 -27.29 19.88 7.51
N PRO A 211 -27.10 20.64 8.61
CA PRO A 211 -26.86 20.08 9.93
C PRO A 211 -28.05 19.35 10.55
N LEU A 212 -29.24 19.47 9.94
CA LEU A 212 -30.47 18.81 10.38
C LEU A 212 -31.08 17.94 9.28
N GLU A 213 -31.21 16.65 9.54
CA GLU A 213 -31.83 15.67 8.64
C GLU A 213 -33.28 16.03 8.30
N SER A 214 -34.05 16.47 9.33
CA SER A 214 -35.45 16.85 9.18
C SER A 214 -35.65 18.13 8.34
N ALA A 215 -34.67 19.04 8.34
CA ALA A 215 -34.69 20.22 7.48
C ALA A 215 -34.49 19.87 6.03
N LEU A 216 -33.51 18.99 5.73
CA LEU A 216 -33.28 18.49 4.38
C LEU A 216 -34.47 17.68 3.88
N SER A 217 -35.02 16.79 4.72
CA SER A 217 -36.16 15.95 4.41
C SER A 217 -37.43 16.79 4.07
N LEU A 218 -37.69 17.84 4.83
CA LEU A 218 -38.79 18.77 4.55
C LEU A 218 -38.63 19.39 3.15
N ALA A 219 -37.45 19.88 2.83
CA ALA A 219 -37.24 20.53 1.54
C ALA A 219 -37.35 19.56 0.35
N LEU A 220 -36.80 18.35 0.49
CA LEU A 220 -36.85 17.32 -0.58
C LEU A 220 -38.29 16.77 -0.77
N ASN A 221 -39.07 16.63 0.30
CA ASN A 221 -40.44 16.21 0.20
C ASN A 221 -41.33 17.29 -0.45
N SER A 222 -41.03 18.57 -0.19
CA SER A 222 -41.74 19.71 -0.77
C SER A 222 -41.39 19.92 -2.26
N ASP A 223 -40.10 19.72 -2.63
CA ASP A 223 -39.65 19.91 -3.99
C ASP A 223 -38.48 18.95 -4.30
N TRP A 224 -38.79 17.79 -4.89
CA TRP A 224 -37.79 16.79 -5.28
C TRP A 224 -36.81 17.25 -6.38
N ASP A 225 -37.23 18.24 -7.19
CA ASP A 225 -36.38 18.79 -8.26
C ASP A 225 -35.08 19.42 -7.76
N ILE A 226 -35.03 19.85 -6.50
CA ILE A 226 -33.81 20.40 -5.88
C ILE A 226 -32.64 19.42 -6.01
N GLN A 227 -32.88 18.14 -5.74
CA GLN A 227 -31.83 17.11 -5.82
C GLN A 227 -31.33 16.89 -7.24
N ARG A 228 -32.25 16.87 -8.21
CA ARG A 228 -31.90 16.75 -9.62
C ARG A 228 -31.07 17.94 -10.12
N ILE A 229 -31.47 19.16 -9.73
CA ILE A 229 -30.75 20.38 -10.10
C ILE A 229 -29.38 20.42 -9.46
N ALA A 230 -29.23 19.99 -8.21
CA ALA A 230 -27.96 19.87 -7.51
C ALA A 230 -27.02 18.91 -8.25
N ALA A 231 -27.50 17.70 -8.60
CA ALA A 231 -26.72 16.71 -9.29
C ALA A 231 -26.25 17.18 -10.69
N GLN A 232 -27.09 17.90 -11.44
CA GLN A 232 -26.71 18.51 -12.73
C GLN A 232 -25.57 19.54 -12.60
N ARG A 233 -25.41 20.15 -11.42
CA ARG A 233 -24.35 21.10 -11.12
C ARG A 233 -23.16 20.49 -10.39
N GLN A 234 -23.08 19.17 -10.31
CA GLN A 234 -22.09 18.45 -9.53
C GLN A 234 -22.10 18.87 -8.04
N MET A 235 -23.29 19.05 -7.50
CA MET A 235 -23.53 19.32 -6.09
C MET A 235 -24.35 18.20 -5.48
N GLY A 236 -24.18 17.99 -4.17
CA GLY A 236 -24.97 17.04 -3.40
C GLY A 236 -25.31 17.59 -2.02
N PHE A 237 -26.47 17.21 -1.49
CA PHE A 237 -26.82 17.54 -0.12
C PHE A 237 -26.35 16.43 0.80
N VAL A 238 -25.72 16.83 1.92
CA VAL A 238 -25.26 15.91 2.95
C VAL A 238 -25.70 16.39 4.33
N THR A 239 -26.00 15.42 5.18
CA THR A 239 -26.32 15.61 6.60
C THR A 239 -25.22 14.95 7.42
N PRO A 240 -25.13 15.18 8.75
CA PRO A 240 -24.14 14.49 9.58
C PRO A 240 -24.12 12.99 9.37
N THR A 241 -25.30 12.35 9.29
CA THR A 241 -25.44 10.90 9.13
C THR A 241 -24.83 10.38 7.83
N ASN A 242 -25.24 10.91 6.70
CA ASN A 242 -24.76 10.42 5.41
C ASN A 242 -23.34 10.89 5.09
N LEU A 243 -22.94 12.06 5.62
CA LEU A 243 -21.56 12.53 5.46
C LEU A 243 -20.56 11.57 6.12
N ILE A 244 -20.80 11.14 7.37
CA ILE A 244 -19.94 10.15 8.03
C ILE A 244 -19.85 8.87 7.20
N ALA A 245 -20.96 8.36 6.65
CA ALA A 245 -20.95 7.18 5.81
C ALA A 245 -20.08 7.39 4.55
N ILE A 246 -20.20 8.52 3.86
CA ILE A 246 -19.40 8.88 2.69
C ILE A 246 -17.91 8.97 3.07
N LEU A 247 -17.58 9.60 4.19
CA LEU A 247 -16.19 9.75 4.65
C LEU A 247 -15.55 8.43 5.03
N ARG A 248 -16.30 7.52 5.66
CA ARG A 248 -15.82 6.15 5.94
C ARG A 248 -15.57 5.36 4.67
N MET A 249 -16.40 5.53 3.66
CA MET A 249 -16.15 4.94 2.33
C MET A 249 -14.87 5.52 1.71
N ALA A 250 -14.67 6.84 1.81
CA ALA A 250 -13.44 7.49 1.37
C ALA A 250 -12.21 6.94 2.10
N GLU A 251 -12.25 6.82 3.44
CA GLU A 251 -11.18 6.21 4.23
C GLU A 251 -10.84 4.79 3.74
N SER A 252 -11.84 3.99 3.43
CA SER A 252 -11.65 2.65 2.87
C SER A 252 -10.97 2.68 1.51
N LEU A 253 -11.26 3.67 0.67
CA LEU A 253 -10.60 3.86 -0.62
C LEU A 253 -9.12 4.23 -0.45
N TRP A 254 -8.76 5.09 0.50
CA TRP A 254 -7.34 5.39 0.80
C TRP A 254 -6.58 4.16 1.25
N LYS A 255 -7.16 3.35 2.14
CA LYS A 255 -6.55 2.11 2.59
C LYS A 255 -6.31 1.14 1.42
N LEU A 256 -7.29 1.02 0.54
CA LEU A 256 -7.19 0.16 -0.65
C LEU A 256 -6.12 0.67 -1.63
N ASP A 257 -6.06 1.97 -1.86
CA ASP A 257 -5.08 2.59 -2.76
C ASP A 257 -3.65 2.41 -2.22
N ALA A 258 -3.43 2.67 -0.93
CA ALA A 258 -2.15 2.42 -0.28
C ALA A 258 -1.73 0.94 -0.32
N GLN A 259 -2.68 0.00 -0.20
CA GLN A 259 -2.41 -1.43 -0.36
C GLN A 259 -2.00 -1.77 -1.79
N ASN A 260 -2.67 -1.22 -2.79
CA ASN A 260 -2.36 -1.43 -4.21
C ASN A 260 -0.97 -0.90 -4.57
N GLU A 261 -0.60 0.30 -4.11
CA GLU A 261 0.75 0.85 -4.29
C GLU A 261 1.83 -0.03 -3.65
N ASN A 262 1.58 -0.49 -2.41
CA ASN A 262 2.51 -1.38 -1.74
C ASN A 262 2.66 -2.72 -2.47
N ALA A 263 1.56 -3.30 -2.95
CA ALA A 263 1.58 -4.54 -3.74
C ALA A 263 2.39 -4.36 -5.04
N ALA A 264 2.23 -3.23 -5.74
CA ALA A 264 3.01 -2.91 -6.94
C ALA A 264 4.52 -2.78 -6.63
N LYS A 265 4.88 -2.08 -5.55
CA LYS A 265 6.26 -1.93 -5.08
C LYS A 265 6.88 -3.29 -4.70
N ILE A 266 6.12 -4.16 -4.04
CA ILE A 266 6.55 -5.53 -3.70
C ILE A 266 6.79 -6.35 -4.97
N ALA A 267 5.86 -6.33 -5.92
CA ALA A 267 6.00 -7.05 -7.18
C ALA A 267 7.24 -6.62 -7.98
N GLN A 268 7.50 -5.31 -8.05
CA GLN A 268 8.69 -4.77 -8.70
C GLN A 268 9.99 -5.24 -8.01
N ARG A 269 10.05 -5.18 -6.67
CA ARG A 269 11.21 -5.63 -5.90
C ARG A 269 11.43 -7.14 -6.05
N ALA A 270 10.36 -7.93 -6.07
CA ALA A 270 10.42 -9.37 -6.32
C ALA A 270 10.99 -9.67 -7.71
N GLY A 271 10.59 -8.93 -8.75
CA GLY A 271 11.17 -9.04 -10.09
C GLY A 271 12.68 -8.83 -10.09
N HIS A 272 13.15 -7.72 -9.50
CA HIS A 272 14.60 -7.46 -9.38
C HIS A 272 15.36 -8.53 -8.58
N LEU A 273 14.73 -9.13 -7.58
CA LEU A 273 15.34 -10.21 -6.80
C LEU A 273 15.48 -11.48 -7.63
N ILE A 274 14.47 -11.82 -8.42
CA ILE A 274 14.49 -12.97 -9.34
C ILE A 274 15.60 -12.79 -10.40
N ASP A 275 15.75 -11.60 -10.97
CA ASP A 275 16.81 -11.31 -11.93
C ASP A 275 18.20 -11.50 -11.32
N LYS A 276 18.44 -10.99 -10.11
CA LYS A 276 19.70 -11.19 -9.39
C LYS A 276 19.97 -12.65 -9.07
N PHE A 277 18.94 -13.40 -8.70
CA PHE A 277 19.07 -14.84 -8.41
C PHE A 277 19.43 -15.62 -9.68
N SER A 278 18.81 -15.30 -10.81
CA SER A 278 19.15 -15.91 -12.11
C SER A 278 20.60 -15.64 -12.52
N GLY A 279 21.09 -14.41 -12.27
CA GLY A 279 22.50 -14.09 -12.47
C GLY A 279 23.44 -14.93 -11.60
N LEU A 280 23.13 -15.05 -10.31
CA LEU A 280 23.91 -15.86 -9.37
C LEU A 280 23.93 -17.35 -9.76
N ASP A 281 22.79 -17.91 -10.17
CA ASP A 281 22.69 -19.29 -10.64
C ASP A 281 23.61 -19.52 -11.86
N THR A 282 23.64 -18.56 -12.77
CA THR A 282 24.53 -18.59 -13.94
C THR A 282 26.02 -18.59 -13.53
N ASP A 283 26.37 -17.71 -12.56
CA ASP A 283 27.75 -17.61 -12.08
C ASP A 283 28.19 -18.90 -11.36
N LEU A 284 27.31 -19.47 -10.51
CA LEU A 284 27.57 -20.76 -9.85
C LEU A 284 27.75 -21.89 -10.86
N SER A 285 26.91 -21.90 -11.90
CA SER A 285 27.04 -22.88 -13.00
C SER A 285 28.38 -22.79 -13.73
N ASN A 286 28.87 -21.56 -13.98
CA ASN A 286 30.16 -21.30 -14.61
C ASN A 286 31.32 -21.72 -13.70
N ILE A 287 31.26 -21.39 -12.41
CA ILE A 287 32.25 -21.85 -11.42
C ILE A 287 32.33 -23.35 -11.42
N GLY A 288 31.20 -24.08 -11.42
CA GLY A 288 31.17 -25.52 -11.48
C GLY A 288 31.85 -26.08 -12.75
N LYS A 289 31.68 -25.44 -13.91
CA LYS A 289 32.36 -25.78 -15.14
C LYS A 289 33.86 -25.58 -15.03
N TYR A 290 34.34 -24.47 -14.48
CA TYR A 290 35.78 -24.18 -14.32
C TYR A 290 36.43 -25.14 -13.33
N ILE A 291 35.78 -25.52 -12.24
CA ILE A 291 36.28 -26.53 -11.30
C ILE A 291 36.46 -27.89 -12.00
N LYS A 292 35.46 -28.31 -12.79
CA LYS A 292 35.57 -29.55 -13.57
C LYS A 292 36.74 -29.52 -14.57
N LEU A 293 36.95 -28.38 -15.23
CA LEU A 293 38.05 -28.20 -16.19
C LEU A 293 39.39 -28.20 -15.47
N ALA A 294 39.51 -27.55 -14.34
CA ALA A 294 40.72 -27.54 -13.51
C ALA A 294 41.05 -28.94 -13.01
N ASN A 295 40.07 -29.71 -12.52
CA ASN A 295 40.27 -31.10 -12.10
C ASN A 295 40.75 -31.98 -13.26
N LYS A 296 40.15 -31.87 -14.45
CA LYS A 296 40.57 -32.60 -15.63
C LYS A 296 42.02 -32.26 -16.04
N SER A 297 42.40 -30.99 -15.94
CA SER A 297 43.78 -30.55 -16.23
C SER A 297 44.76 -31.05 -15.19
N PHE A 298 44.35 -31.07 -13.92
CA PHE A 298 45.17 -31.64 -12.84
C PHE A 298 45.37 -33.13 -13.02
N GLU A 299 44.34 -33.91 -13.31
CA GLU A 299 44.42 -35.35 -13.62
C GLU A 299 45.35 -35.63 -14.81
N ALA A 300 45.27 -34.81 -15.87
CA ALA A 300 46.12 -34.93 -17.02
C ALA A 300 47.61 -34.65 -16.69
N ALA A 301 47.86 -33.68 -15.80
CA ALA A 301 49.22 -33.38 -15.33
C ALA A 301 49.76 -34.48 -14.41
N ASP A 302 48.93 -34.99 -13.50
CA ASP A 302 49.30 -36.07 -12.59
C ASP A 302 49.58 -37.37 -13.35
N ASN A 303 48.80 -37.71 -14.37
CA ASN A 303 49.04 -38.83 -15.24
C ASN A 303 50.38 -38.74 -15.96
N LYS A 304 50.81 -37.55 -16.39
CA LYS A 304 52.15 -37.36 -17.02
C LYS A 304 53.27 -37.46 -15.99
N LEU A 305 53.00 -37.04 -14.74
CA LEU A 305 54.00 -36.99 -13.69
C LEU A 305 54.22 -38.38 -13.04
N SER A 306 53.12 -39.03 -12.62
CA SER A 306 53.18 -40.15 -11.68
C SER A 306 52.35 -41.38 -12.06
N SER A 307 51.16 -41.26 -12.62
CA SER A 307 50.20 -42.36 -12.73
C SER A 307 50.03 -42.92 -14.15
N GLY A 308 50.37 -42.18 -15.20
CA GLY A 308 50.20 -42.56 -16.57
C GLY A 308 51.34 -43.49 -17.11
N LYS A 309 51.03 -44.27 -18.14
CA LYS A 309 51.99 -45.13 -18.77
C LYS A 309 53.14 -44.32 -19.38
N GLY A 310 54.40 -44.61 -18.97
CA GLY A 310 55.60 -43.86 -19.40
C GLY A 310 55.67 -42.46 -18.72
N ASN A 311 55.18 -42.32 -17.50
CA ASN A 311 55.25 -41.11 -16.71
C ASN A 311 56.66 -40.67 -16.37
N LEU A 312 56.82 -39.41 -15.95
CA LEU A 312 58.18 -38.87 -15.67
C LEU A 312 58.89 -39.59 -14.54
N PHE A 313 58.18 -40.09 -13.54
CA PHE A 313 58.81 -40.87 -12.46
C PHE A 313 59.37 -42.21 -12.95
N ASP A 314 58.65 -42.93 -13.83
CA ASP A 314 59.13 -44.18 -14.40
C ASP A 314 60.37 -43.93 -15.26
N GLN A 315 60.36 -42.91 -16.12
CA GLN A 315 61.50 -42.55 -16.97
C GLN A 315 62.73 -42.13 -16.12
N MET A 316 62.50 -41.38 -15.03
CA MET A 316 63.62 -41.05 -14.14
C MET A 316 64.21 -42.25 -13.42
N LYS A 317 63.39 -43.25 -13.09
CA LYS A 317 63.82 -44.47 -12.46
C LYS A 317 64.66 -45.32 -13.47
N GLU A 318 64.17 -45.42 -14.70
CA GLU A 318 64.94 -46.07 -15.77
C GLU A 318 66.35 -45.43 -16.01
N LEU A 319 66.36 -44.06 -15.98
CA LEU A 319 67.68 -43.36 -16.14
C LEU A 319 68.59 -43.57 -14.94
N GLN A 320 68.08 -43.68 -13.72
CA GLN A 320 68.88 -44.02 -12.54
C GLN A 320 69.42 -45.45 -12.63
N ASP A 321 68.61 -46.39 -13.09
CA ASP A 321 69.03 -47.78 -13.26
C ASP A 321 70.14 -47.92 -14.37
N LEU A 322 70.12 -47.01 -15.35
CA LEU A 322 71.14 -46.88 -16.38
C LEU A 322 72.44 -46.13 -15.91
N GLY A 323 72.49 -45.72 -14.63
CA GLY A 323 73.66 -45.09 -14.04
C GLY A 323 73.74 -43.58 -14.10
N ALA A 324 72.67 -42.90 -14.42
CA ALA A 324 72.61 -41.43 -14.35
C ALA A 324 72.76 -40.92 -12.91
N LYS A 325 73.79 -40.10 -12.66
CA LYS A 325 74.00 -39.44 -11.32
C LYS A 325 73.31 -38.15 -11.28
N SER A 326 72.26 -38.00 -10.39
CA SER A 326 71.63 -36.74 -10.06
C SER A 326 72.21 -36.15 -8.77
N LYS A 327 72.57 -34.86 -8.80
CA LYS A 327 72.97 -34.08 -7.59
C LYS A 327 71.83 -33.66 -6.66
N LYS A 328 70.59 -33.74 -7.07
CA LYS A 328 69.43 -33.45 -6.28
C LYS A 328 68.49 -34.65 -6.28
N LEU A 329 68.32 -35.26 -5.12
CA LEU A 329 67.19 -36.13 -4.88
C LEU A 329 65.92 -35.27 -5.03
N ILE A 330 65.06 -35.59 -5.97
CA ILE A 330 63.76 -34.94 -6.04
C ILE A 330 63.00 -35.43 -4.82
N SER A 331 62.99 -34.58 -3.79
CA SER A 331 62.16 -34.77 -2.62
C SER A 331 60.70 -34.56 -3.06
N ASN A 332 59.90 -35.59 -2.93
CA ASN A 332 58.43 -35.46 -3.00
C ASN A 332 58.02 -34.48 -1.90
N LYS A 333 57.82 -33.20 -2.24
CA LYS A 333 57.09 -32.30 -1.37
C LYS A 333 55.61 -32.69 -1.46
N LYS A 334 55.06 -33.06 -0.30
CA LYS A 334 53.65 -33.27 0.00
C LYS A 334 52.77 -32.15 -0.48
#